data_f33953e93867ce2ff3dc7126674d0629
#
_entry.id   f33953e93867ce2ff3dc7126674d0629
#
_cell.length_a   1.000
_cell.length_b   1.000
_cell.length_c   1.000
_cell.angle_alpha   90.00
_cell.angle_beta   90.00
_cell.angle_gamma   90.00
#
_symmetry.space_group_name_H-M   'P 1'
#
loop_
_entity.id
_entity.type
_entity.pdbx_description
1 polymer ?
#
loop_
_entity_poly.entity_id
_entity_poly.type
_entity_poly.pdbx_seq_one_letter_code
_entity_poly.pdbx_strand_id
1 'polypeptide(L)'
;MTNSDFRVLIAPDSFKGTFSAAEVAKAISAGVLAAGGEADLCPLADGGEGTMRTLVSSAGGTIRTVTVQDPLGRGINAGFGLIDEGATAIVEMAEASGMGLVEPEERDAEAASTFGTGELLVAAARTGAGRILGAVGGSATTDG
;
A
#
# COMPACT_ATOMS: atom_id res chain seq x y z
N MET A 1 30.30 -1.49 22.56
CA MET A 1 29.04 -0.77 22.74
C MET A 1 29.26 0.61 22.20
N THR A 2 28.84 0.90 20.99
CA THR A 2 28.85 2.24 20.43
C THR A 2 27.75 3.02 21.16
N ASN A 3 28.16 3.97 22.02
CA ASN A 3 27.23 4.89 22.62
C ASN A 3 26.81 5.84 21.49
N SER A 4 25.62 5.67 20.95
CA SER A 4 25.10 6.60 19.95
C SER A 4 24.72 7.89 20.66
N ASP A 5 25.17 9.03 20.12
CA ASP A 5 24.94 10.34 20.72
C ASP A 5 23.47 10.79 20.65
N PHE A 6 22.68 10.16 19.74
CA PHE A 6 21.26 10.50 19.53
C PHE A 6 20.52 9.36 18.83
N ARG A 7 19.18 9.34 18.99
CA ARG A 7 18.26 8.39 18.33
C ARG A 7 17.18 9.16 17.59
N VAL A 8 16.88 8.75 16.34
CA VAL A 8 15.91 9.41 15.47
C VAL A 8 14.82 8.43 15.10
N LEU A 9 13.56 8.78 15.36
CA LEU A 9 12.40 8.13 14.78
C LEU A 9 12.18 8.68 13.36
N ILE A 10 12.17 7.79 12.36
CA ILE A 10 12.04 8.13 10.94
C ILE A 10 10.67 7.64 10.47
N ALA A 11 9.71 8.56 10.38
CA ALA A 11 8.31 8.28 10.08
C ALA A 11 7.81 9.03 8.83
N PRO A 12 8.41 8.80 7.65
CA PRO A 12 7.97 9.43 6.41
C PRO A 12 6.75 8.73 5.85
N ASP A 13 5.97 9.46 5.07
CA ASP A 13 5.06 8.94 4.06
C ASP A 13 5.76 8.78 2.71
N SER A 14 5.08 8.23 1.72
CA SER A 14 5.57 8.09 0.34
C SER A 14 5.70 9.45 -0.36
N PHE A 15 6.64 9.55 -1.29
CA PHE A 15 6.70 10.64 -2.27
C PHE A 15 5.95 10.20 -3.52
N LYS A 16 4.69 10.63 -3.63
CA LYS A 16 3.73 10.18 -4.65
C LYS A 16 4.36 10.12 -6.05
N GLY A 17 4.30 8.93 -6.66
CA GLY A 17 4.84 8.66 -8.00
C GLY A 17 6.37 8.55 -8.09
N THR A 18 7.13 8.61 -6.98
CA THR A 18 8.61 8.52 -7.00
C THR A 18 9.18 7.49 -6.04
N PHE A 19 9.00 7.65 -4.73
CA PHE A 19 9.58 6.77 -3.71
C PHE A 19 8.53 6.29 -2.71
N SER A 20 8.59 5.01 -2.35
CA SER A 20 7.79 4.46 -1.27
C SER A 20 8.25 4.99 0.10
N ALA A 21 7.37 4.97 1.09
CA ALA A 21 7.69 5.35 2.47
C ALA A 21 8.90 4.58 3.02
N ALA A 22 9.03 3.29 2.67
CA ALA A 22 10.14 2.45 3.08
C ALA A 22 11.48 2.87 2.44
N GLU A 23 11.50 3.27 1.17
CA GLU A 23 12.70 3.77 0.49
C GLU A 23 13.15 5.10 1.08
N VAL A 24 12.21 6.02 1.33
CA VAL A 24 12.48 7.30 1.99
C VAL A 24 13.05 7.07 3.39
N ALA A 25 12.42 6.19 4.20
CA ALA A 25 12.90 5.87 5.54
C ALA A 25 14.32 5.30 5.51
N LYS A 26 14.66 4.40 4.58
CA LYS A 26 16.01 3.85 4.41
C LYS A 26 17.03 4.91 4.04
N ALA A 27 16.68 5.83 3.13
CA ALA A 27 17.59 6.90 2.72
C ALA A 27 17.92 7.84 3.88
N ILE A 28 16.92 8.24 4.67
CA ILE A 28 17.12 9.06 5.87
C ILE A 28 17.94 8.31 6.92
N SER A 29 17.65 7.03 7.15
CA SER A 29 18.38 6.17 8.09
C SER A 29 19.87 6.10 7.77
N ALA A 30 20.22 5.98 6.50
CA ALA A 30 21.64 5.97 6.09
C ALA A 30 22.38 7.25 6.53
N GLY A 31 21.75 8.42 6.42
CA GLY A 31 22.31 9.67 6.89
C GLY A 31 22.45 9.74 8.42
N VAL A 32 21.46 9.28 9.16
CA VAL A 32 21.49 9.23 10.64
C VAL A 32 22.61 8.32 11.13
N LEU A 33 22.74 7.12 10.55
CA LEU A 33 23.80 6.16 10.90
C LEU A 33 25.18 6.70 10.55
N ALA A 34 25.35 7.36 9.40
CA ALA A 34 26.61 7.98 9.01
C ALA A 34 27.03 9.11 9.96
N ALA A 35 26.08 9.78 10.61
CA ALA A 35 26.31 10.80 11.64
C ALA A 35 26.55 10.22 13.05
N GLY A 36 26.59 8.89 13.22
CA GLY A 36 26.82 8.22 14.50
C GLY A 36 25.57 8.04 15.35
N GLY A 37 24.38 8.32 14.82
CA GLY A 37 23.10 8.14 15.51
C GLY A 37 22.52 6.73 15.38
N GLU A 38 21.43 6.48 16.10
CA GLU A 38 20.54 5.32 15.92
C GLU A 38 19.28 5.72 15.16
N ALA A 39 18.75 4.82 14.32
CA ALA A 39 17.59 5.06 13.48
C ALA A 39 16.49 4.05 13.76
N ASP A 40 15.30 4.53 14.15
CA ASP A 40 14.07 3.74 14.23
C ASP A 40 13.21 4.01 12.99
N LEU A 41 12.99 3.01 12.16
CA LEU A 41 12.19 3.15 10.95
C LEU A 41 10.72 2.87 11.26
N CYS A 42 9.86 3.84 10.97
CA CYS A 42 8.42 3.76 11.13
C CYS A 42 7.72 4.36 9.89
N PRO A 43 7.85 3.73 8.69
CA PRO A 43 7.19 4.24 7.50
C PRO A 43 5.68 4.32 7.73
N LEU A 44 5.08 5.45 7.35
CA LEU A 44 3.66 5.72 7.50
C LEU A 44 2.89 5.48 6.21
N ALA A 45 1.56 5.45 6.33
CA ALA A 45 0.64 5.34 5.21
C ALA A 45 -0.67 6.08 5.53
N ASP A 46 -1.23 6.76 4.54
CA ASP A 46 -2.40 7.63 4.68
C ASP A 46 -3.71 7.01 4.16
N GLY A 47 -3.67 5.73 3.79
CA GLY A 47 -4.78 5.02 3.14
C GLY A 47 -4.72 5.05 1.61
N GLY A 48 -3.74 5.74 1.02
CA GLY A 48 -3.48 5.77 -0.40
C GLY A 48 -2.55 4.64 -0.87
N GLU A 49 -1.95 4.87 -2.04
CA GLU A 49 -1.03 3.93 -2.69
C GLU A 49 0.15 3.55 -1.78
N GLY A 50 0.38 2.22 -1.63
CA GLY A 50 1.43 1.65 -0.81
C GLY A 50 1.06 1.36 0.65
N THR A 51 -0.16 1.70 1.08
CA THR A 51 -0.66 1.43 2.43
C THR A 51 -0.62 -0.05 2.77
N MET A 52 -1.14 -0.92 1.89
CA MET A 52 -1.14 -2.37 2.09
C MET A 52 0.27 -2.92 2.28
N ARG A 53 1.22 -2.51 1.42
CA ARG A 53 2.61 -2.95 1.49
C ARG A 53 3.31 -2.51 2.78
N THR A 54 3.05 -1.28 3.21
CA THR A 54 3.59 -0.73 4.47
C THR A 54 3.09 -1.52 5.67
N LEU A 55 1.78 -1.78 5.76
CA LEU A 55 1.19 -2.54 6.86
C LEU A 55 1.65 -4.00 6.87
N VAL A 56 1.67 -4.67 5.71
CA VAL A 56 2.15 -6.06 5.59
C VAL A 56 3.60 -6.18 6.00
N SER A 57 4.47 -5.24 5.56
CA SER A 57 5.88 -5.25 5.93
C SER A 57 6.09 -5.03 7.42
N SER A 58 5.33 -4.13 8.04
CA SER A 58 5.43 -3.83 9.49
C SER A 58 4.93 -4.97 10.36
N ALA A 59 3.89 -5.68 9.92
CA ALA A 59 3.28 -6.78 10.66
C ALA A 59 3.90 -8.16 10.38
N GLY A 60 4.87 -8.27 9.46
CA GLY A 60 5.44 -9.55 9.06
C GLY A 60 4.46 -10.43 8.29
N GLY A 61 3.55 -9.82 7.53
CA GLY A 61 2.51 -10.50 6.76
C GLY A 61 2.96 -10.99 5.39
N THR A 62 1.99 -11.39 4.57
CA THR A 62 2.18 -11.87 3.19
C THR A 62 1.24 -11.15 2.24
N ILE A 63 1.63 -11.07 0.96
CA ILE A 63 0.79 -10.53 -0.11
C ILE A 63 0.33 -11.68 -1.00
N ARG A 64 -0.96 -11.70 -1.32
CA ARG A 64 -1.55 -12.59 -2.34
C ARG A 64 -1.94 -11.78 -3.55
N THR A 65 -1.74 -12.34 -4.74
CA THR A 65 -2.08 -11.73 -6.01
C THR A 65 -3.21 -12.51 -6.67
N VAL A 66 -4.16 -11.77 -7.23
CA VAL A 66 -5.29 -12.31 -8.00
C VAL A 66 -5.52 -11.48 -9.24
N THR A 67 -6.16 -12.07 -10.25
CA THR A 67 -6.57 -11.32 -11.46
C THR A 67 -7.92 -10.68 -11.18
N VAL A 68 -8.00 -9.36 -11.38
CA VAL A 68 -9.20 -8.52 -11.22
C VAL A 68 -9.30 -7.54 -12.39
N GLN A 69 -10.37 -6.76 -12.45
CA GLN A 69 -10.50 -5.69 -13.43
C GLN A 69 -9.80 -4.42 -12.97
N ASP A 70 -9.22 -3.68 -13.91
CA ASP A 70 -8.78 -2.30 -13.71
C ASP A 70 -9.98 -1.32 -13.81
N PRO A 71 -9.80 0.01 -13.63
CA PRO A 71 -10.88 0.97 -13.72
C PRO A 71 -11.66 0.93 -15.04
N LEU A 72 -11.03 0.51 -16.14
CA LEU A 72 -11.61 0.45 -17.48
C LEU A 72 -12.06 -0.98 -17.90
N GLY A 73 -12.12 -1.92 -16.95
CA GLY A 73 -12.59 -3.28 -17.17
C GLY A 73 -11.55 -4.24 -17.76
N ARG A 74 -10.29 -3.86 -17.86
CA ARG A 74 -9.19 -4.70 -18.36
C ARG A 74 -8.68 -5.62 -17.23
N GLY A 75 -8.36 -6.87 -17.56
CA GLY A 75 -7.80 -7.82 -16.59
C GLY A 75 -6.38 -7.44 -16.18
N ILE A 76 -6.14 -7.26 -14.88
CA ILE A 76 -4.84 -6.98 -14.26
C ILE A 76 -4.57 -7.92 -13.10
N ASN A 77 -3.30 -8.03 -12.70
CA ASN A 77 -2.92 -8.69 -11.46
C ASN A 77 -2.81 -7.65 -10.34
N ALA A 78 -3.64 -7.78 -9.31
CA ALA A 78 -3.64 -6.91 -8.16
C ALA A 78 -3.45 -7.69 -6.86
N GLY A 79 -2.87 -7.06 -5.85
CA GLY A 79 -2.51 -7.66 -4.57
C GLY A 79 -3.45 -7.28 -3.44
N PHE A 80 -3.57 -8.18 -2.45
CA PHE A 80 -4.07 -7.86 -1.12
C PHE A 80 -3.17 -8.48 -0.05
N GLY A 81 -3.09 -7.83 1.10
CA GLY A 81 -2.26 -8.26 2.22
C GLY A 81 -2.99 -9.19 3.17
N LEU A 82 -2.23 -10.07 3.83
CA LEU A 82 -2.67 -10.87 4.98
C LEU A 82 -1.70 -10.65 6.13
N ILE A 83 -2.21 -10.29 7.28
CA ILE A 83 -1.49 -10.12 8.54
C ILE A 83 -2.16 -10.92 9.66
N ASP A 84 -1.59 -10.92 10.86
CA ASP A 84 -2.11 -11.65 12.02
C ASP A 84 -2.37 -13.13 11.69
N GLU A 85 -1.39 -13.80 11.08
CA GLU A 85 -1.49 -15.20 10.65
C GLU A 85 -2.67 -15.47 9.69
N GLY A 86 -3.09 -14.44 8.95
CA GLY A 86 -4.21 -14.49 8.00
C GLY A 86 -5.57 -14.11 8.59
N ALA A 87 -5.64 -13.75 9.88
CA ALA A 87 -6.89 -13.31 10.50
C ALA A 87 -7.37 -11.94 10.00
N THR A 88 -6.46 -11.11 9.51
CA THR A 88 -6.77 -9.79 8.95
C THR A 88 -6.29 -9.70 7.51
N ALA A 89 -7.18 -9.33 6.58
CA ALA A 89 -6.84 -8.97 5.22
C ALA A 89 -6.77 -7.45 5.05
N ILE A 90 -5.89 -6.98 4.16
CA ILE A 90 -5.73 -5.56 3.81
C ILE A 90 -5.96 -5.43 2.32
N VAL A 91 -7.00 -4.72 1.92
CA VAL A 91 -7.33 -4.42 0.53
C VAL A 91 -7.09 -2.94 0.29
N GLU A 92 -6.22 -2.63 -0.66
CA GLU A 92 -5.95 -1.26 -1.10
C GLU A 92 -6.68 -1.02 -2.43
N MET A 93 -7.58 -0.01 -2.44
CA MET A 93 -8.35 0.34 -3.64
C MET A 93 -7.44 0.68 -4.83
N ALA A 94 -6.31 1.35 -4.59
CA ALA A 94 -5.39 1.74 -5.64
C ALA A 94 -4.75 0.56 -6.40
N GLU A 95 -4.70 -0.63 -5.81
CA GLU A 95 -4.19 -1.85 -6.48
C GLU A 95 -5.09 -2.31 -7.65
N ALA A 96 -6.40 -2.02 -7.61
CA ALA A 96 -7.35 -2.41 -8.65
C ALA A 96 -8.06 -1.22 -9.31
N SER A 97 -8.24 -0.11 -8.60
CA SER A 97 -9.02 1.05 -9.07
C SER A 97 -8.22 2.36 -8.98
N GLY A 98 -6.88 2.26 -8.93
CA GLY A 98 -5.98 3.40 -8.75
C GLY A 98 -5.79 4.26 -9.99
N MET A 99 -5.51 5.55 -9.78
CA MET A 99 -5.21 6.52 -10.84
C MET A 99 -3.96 6.14 -11.64
N GLY A 100 -3.00 5.42 -11.05
CA GLY A 100 -1.79 4.94 -11.72
C GLY A 100 -2.02 3.79 -12.71
N LEU A 101 -3.22 3.20 -12.75
CA LEU A 101 -3.60 2.14 -13.69
C LEU A 101 -4.20 2.67 -15.00
N VAL A 102 -4.44 4.00 -15.07
CA VAL A 102 -5.09 4.64 -16.21
C VAL A 102 -4.19 5.73 -16.75
N GLU A 103 -3.77 5.59 -18.00
CA GLU A 103 -2.98 6.60 -18.69
C GLU A 103 -3.74 7.92 -18.76
N PRO A 104 -3.05 9.08 -18.70
CA PRO A 104 -3.70 10.38 -18.68
C PRO A 104 -4.73 10.60 -19.80
N GLU A 105 -4.46 10.03 -20.98
CA GLU A 105 -5.29 10.15 -22.19
C GLU A 105 -6.53 9.25 -22.15
N GLU A 106 -6.52 8.19 -21.28
CA GLU A 106 -7.61 7.25 -21.13
C GLU A 106 -8.54 7.57 -19.96
N ARG A 107 -8.26 8.65 -19.21
CA ARG A 107 -9.03 9.01 -18.00
C ARG A 107 -10.44 9.44 -18.35
N ASP A 108 -11.38 8.62 -17.94
CA ASP A 108 -12.82 8.84 -18.07
C ASP A 108 -13.52 8.50 -16.75
N ALA A 109 -13.90 9.53 -16.01
CA ALA A 109 -14.51 9.38 -14.68
C ALA A 109 -15.91 8.77 -14.74
N GLU A 110 -16.60 8.82 -15.89
CA GLU A 110 -17.92 8.21 -16.06
C GLU A 110 -17.81 6.71 -16.39
N ALA A 111 -16.76 6.32 -17.13
CA ALA A 111 -16.53 4.91 -17.50
C ALA A 111 -15.76 4.14 -16.42
N ALA A 112 -14.96 4.81 -15.62
CA ALA A 112 -14.12 4.17 -14.59
C ALA A 112 -14.96 3.59 -13.45
N SER A 113 -14.65 2.35 -13.05
CA SER A 113 -15.41 1.60 -12.04
C SER A 113 -14.51 1.01 -10.95
N THR A 114 -15.06 0.93 -9.73
CA THR A 114 -14.47 0.23 -8.58
C THR A 114 -14.71 -1.27 -8.57
N PHE A 115 -15.26 -1.84 -9.66
CA PHE A 115 -15.60 -3.26 -9.73
C PHE A 115 -14.43 -4.19 -9.34
N GLY A 116 -13.21 -3.91 -9.82
CA GLY A 116 -12.01 -4.67 -9.47
C GLY A 116 -11.64 -4.61 -7.99
N THR A 117 -11.89 -3.48 -7.32
CA THR A 117 -11.76 -3.40 -5.85
C THR A 117 -12.75 -4.34 -5.17
N GLY A 118 -13.99 -4.44 -5.66
CA GLY A 118 -14.96 -5.41 -5.20
C GLY A 118 -14.48 -6.86 -5.38
N GLU A 119 -13.85 -7.18 -6.51
CA GLU A 119 -13.25 -8.50 -6.75
C GLU A 119 -12.11 -8.80 -5.76
N LEU A 120 -11.26 -7.81 -5.43
CA LEU A 120 -10.23 -7.95 -4.38
C LEU A 120 -10.85 -8.22 -3.01
N LEU A 121 -11.91 -7.50 -2.63
CA LEU A 121 -12.63 -7.71 -1.37
C LEU A 121 -13.20 -9.13 -1.28
N VAL A 122 -13.80 -9.63 -2.37
CA VAL A 122 -14.29 -11.02 -2.44
C VAL A 122 -13.16 -12.03 -2.34
N ALA A 123 -12.03 -11.80 -3.02
CA ALA A 123 -10.86 -12.67 -2.94
C ALA A 123 -10.29 -12.70 -1.51
N ALA A 124 -10.18 -11.54 -0.86
CA ALA A 124 -9.74 -11.43 0.53
C ALA A 124 -10.69 -12.17 1.49
N ALA A 125 -12.00 -12.00 1.35
CA ALA A 125 -13.00 -12.68 2.16
C ALA A 125 -12.92 -14.22 2.04
N ARG A 126 -12.64 -14.72 0.84
CA ARG A 126 -12.48 -16.17 0.58
C ARG A 126 -11.28 -16.80 1.26
N THR A 127 -10.34 -16.02 1.78
CA THR A 127 -9.22 -16.56 2.58
C THR A 127 -9.64 -17.03 3.97
N GLY A 128 -10.83 -16.66 4.43
CA GLY A 128 -11.31 -16.91 5.79
C GLY A 128 -10.89 -15.84 6.81
N ALA A 129 -10.31 -14.71 6.36
CA ALA A 129 -9.98 -13.59 7.23
C ALA A 129 -11.24 -13.08 7.95
N GLY A 130 -11.13 -12.95 9.27
CA GLY A 130 -12.24 -12.46 10.12
C GLY A 130 -12.42 -10.95 10.06
N ARG A 131 -11.45 -10.22 9.50
CA ARG A 131 -11.46 -8.76 9.35
C ARG A 131 -10.84 -8.37 8.01
N ILE A 132 -11.44 -7.36 7.36
CA ILE A 132 -10.87 -6.75 6.16
C ILE A 132 -10.69 -5.25 6.44
N LEU A 133 -9.48 -4.75 6.26
CA LEU A 133 -9.15 -3.33 6.28
C LEU A 133 -9.13 -2.83 4.84
N GLY A 134 -9.96 -1.82 4.54
CA GLY A 134 -9.98 -1.14 3.25
C GLY A 134 -9.19 0.16 3.30
N ALA A 135 -8.20 0.31 2.42
CA ALA A 135 -7.47 1.55 2.20
C ALA A 135 -8.03 2.22 0.92
N VAL A 136 -8.63 3.41 1.04
CA VAL A 136 -9.48 4.01 0.00
C VAL A 136 -8.93 5.31 -0.58
N GLY A 137 -7.61 5.44 -0.67
CA GLY A 137 -6.95 6.57 -1.33
C GLY A 137 -6.51 6.27 -2.76
N GLY A 138 -6.22 7.31 -3.56
CA GLY A 138 -5.62 7.19 -4.89
C GLY A 138 -6.52 6.66 -6.01
N SER A 139 -7.83 6.63 -5.82
CA SER A 139 -8.82 6.14 -6.79
C SER A 139 -8.87 6.96 -8.08
N ALA A 140 -9.11 6.27 -9.22
CA ALA A 140 -9.44 6.86 -10.52
C ALA A 140 -10.96 6.92 -10.77
N THR A 141 -11.78 6.52 -9.81
CA THR A 141 -13.21 6.25 -9.98
C THR A 141 -14.08 7.18 -9.14
N THR A 142 -15.36 7.29 -9.50
CA THR A 142 -16.38 8.13 -8.81
C THR A 142 -17.64 7.35 -8.44
N ASP A 143 -17.66 6.03 -8.69
CA ASP A 143 -18.83 5.16 -8.50
C ASP A 143 -18.95 4.56 -7.07
N GLY A 144 -18.13 5.00 -6.15
CA GLY A 144 -18.18 4.61 -4.75
C GLY A 144 -17.32 3.45 -4.37
#